data_cf9ecb0a0895d27bc884357cc399fcd0
#
_entry.id   cf9ecb0a0895d27bc884357cc399fcd0
#
_cell.length_a   1.000
_cell.length_b   1.000
_cell.length_c   1.000
_cell.angle_alpha   90.00
_cell.angle_beta   90.00
_cell.angle_gamma   90.00
#
_symmetry.space_group_name_H-M   'P 1'
#
loop_
_entity.id
_entity.type
_entity.pdbx_description
1 polymer ?
#
loop_
_entity_poly.entity_id
_entity_poly.type
_entity_poly.pdbx_seq_one_letter_code
_entity_poly.pdbx_strand_id
1 'polypeptide(L)'
;MRPIVLSALLIGLLAASRAEAQQRPLITEDPETIGSGLVLIEAGVDLQRDIFLPVSGLTGNLLRLPTVGVSFGVSSIAEIQIDGAFYNRFSVTDRDPLAPLAFLLDFEGDQTTGLEDLVIGTKLRLVPEAPGRPAIGLRFATKLPFASNESGLGLGTTDFHMALLVGKTVQSIRVVGNGGLSILGDPTRGDEQNNVMTYGLSLARAVAQGVEVVGEVNGRLDMGEGDPPPGTGNRGAIRFGGRVTRGTVRIDGGVILGLTPRDPSFGLTGGFTWVFRGFTIP
;
A
#
# COMPACT_ATOMS: atom_id res chain seq x y z
N MET A 1 -8.72 30.53 42.00
CA MET A 1 -9.40 29.74 40.90
C MET A 1 -8.53 29.64 39.63
N ARG A 2 -7.24 29.37 39.74
CA ARG A 2 -6.32 29.29 38.57
C ARG A 2 -5.47 28.03 38.42
N PRO A 3 -5.40 27.05 39.36
CA PRO A 3 -4.61 25.83 39.09
C PRO A 3 -5.39 24.68 38.45
N ILE A 4 -6.73 24.65 38.52
CA ILE A 4 -7.54 23.55 38.02
C ILE A 4 -7.65 23.55 36.47
N VAL A 5 -7.63 24.73 35.85
CA VAL A 5 -7.69 24.86 34.38
C VAL A 5 -6.38 24.45 33.72
N LEU A 6 -5.25 24.69 34.38
CA LEU A 6 -3.92 24.29 33.86
C LEU A 6 -3.73 22.76 33.92
N SER A 7 -4.26 22.11 34.98
CA SER A 7 -4.20 20.66 35.12
C SER A 7 -5.08 19.91 34.14
N ALA A 8 -6.25 20.46 33.79
CA ALA A 8 -7.15 19.88 32.78
C ALA A 8 -6.55 20.03 31.36
N LEU A 9 -5.79 21.09 31.10
CA LEU A 9 -5.08 21.26 29.82
C LEU A 9 -3.89 20.31 29.68
N LEU A 10 -3.19 20.01 30.79
CA LEU A 10 -2.05 19.07 30.78
C LEU A 10 -2.49 17.59 30.66
N ILE A 11 -3.67 17.22 31.17
CA ILE A 11 -4.23 15.87 31.05
C ILE A 11 -4.77 15.61 29.63
N GLY A 12 -5.25 16.63 28.91
CA GLY A 12 -5.65 16.57 27.50
C GLY A 12 -4.46 16.36 26.55
N LEU A 13 -3.22 16.66 26.95
CA LEU A 13 -2.00 16.50 26.16
C LEU A 13 -1.41 15.07 26.21
N LEU A 14 -1.90 14.20 27.12
CA LEU A 14 -1.38 12.83 27.28
C LEU A 14 -2.23 11.77 26.56
N ALA A 15 -3.33 12.16 25.95
CA ALA A 15 -4.18 11.26 25.14
C ALA A 15 -3.95 11.46 23.64
N ALA A 16 -2.69 11.60 23.21
CA ALA A 16 -2.35 11.36 21.82
C ALA A 16 -2.52 9.87 21.58
N SER A 17 -3.70 9.46 21.09
CA SER A 17 -3.93 8.12 20.60
C SER A 17 -2.88 7.86 19.51
N ARG A 18 -1.99 6.91 19.78
CA ARG A 18 -0.99 6.42 18.83
C ARG A 18 -1.74 5.71 17.70
N ALA A 19 -2.03 6.42 16.64
CA ALA A 19 -2.52 5.83 15.41
C ALA A 19 -1.30 5.35 14.60
N GLU A 20 -0.66 4.26 15.05
CA GLU A 20 0.65 3.85 14.57
C GLU A 20 0.61 2.94 13.32
N ALA A 21 -0.54 2.33 12.99
CA ALA A 21 -0.66 1.36 11.90
C ALA A 21 -1.10 1.93 10.53
N GLN A 22 -1.18 3.22 10.40
CA GLN A 22 -1.69 3.89 9.18
C GLN A 22 -0.56 4.10 8.16
N GLN A 23 -0.76 3.65 6.92
CA GLN A 23 0.28 3.64 5.89
C GLN A 23 0.23 4.83 4.97
N ARG A 24 -0.96 5.21 4.49
CA ARG A 24 -1.09 6.29 3.50
C ARG A 24 -0.31 7.56 3.86
N PRO A 25 0.30 8.25 2.89
CA PRO A 25 0.38 7.96 1.44
C PRO A 25 1.46 6.93 1.05
N LEU A 26 2.10 6.28 2.02
CA LEU A 26 3.12 5.25 1.83
C LEU A 26 2.48 3.86 1.64
N ILE A 27 3.27 2.89 1.18
CA ILE A 27 2.88 1.48 1.08
C ILE A 27 3.77 0.54 1.90
N THR A 28 4.90 1.06 2.45
CA THR A 28 5.74 0.30 3.38
C THR A 28 4.98 0.09 4.68
N GLU A 29 4.75 -1.17 5.04
CA GLU A 29 3.93 -1.59 6.18
C GLU A 29 4.64 -1.38 7.51
N ASP A 30 3.97 -0.71 8.45
CA ASP A 30 4.42 -0.61 9.83
C ASP A 30 4.13 -1.92 10.58
N PRO A 31 5.08 -2.47 11.38
CA PRO A 31 4.84 -3.68 12.18
C PRO A 31 3.79 -3.52 13.29
N GLU A 32 3.43 -2.29 13.65
CA GLU A 32 2.39 -2.05 14.65
C GLU A 32 1.00 -2.34 14.08
N THR A 33 0.11 -2.86 14.92
CA THR A 33 -1.29 -3.15 14.59
C THR A 33 -2.20 -2.02 15.04
N ILE A 34 -3.38 -1.88 14.41
CA ILE A 34 -4.37 -0.86 14.80
C ILE A 34 -4.94 -1.09 16.21
N GLY A 35 -4.82 -2.32 16.75
CA GLY A 35 -5.29 -2.68 18.08
C GLY A 35 -6.65 -3.38 18.08
N SER A 36 -6.90 -4.10 19.18
CA SER A 36 -8.07 -4.95 19.36
C SER A 36 -9.39 -4.20 19.29
N GLY A 37 -10.34 -4.68 18.46
CA GLY A 37 -11.68 -4.14 18.30
C GLY A 37 -11.76 -2.83 17.50
N LEU A 38 -10.63 -2.34 16.98
CA LEU A 38 -10.60 -1.18 16.10
C LEU A 38 -10.79 -1.60 14.64
N VAL A 39 -11.40 -0.70 13.89
CA VAL A 39 -11.51 -0.76 12.44
C VAL A 39 -10.84 0.48 11.88
N LEU A 40 -10.01 0.29 10.88
CA LEU A 40 -9.38 1.35 10.10
C LEU A 40 -9.95 1.29 8.69
N ILE A 41 -10.37 2.44 8.18
CA ILE A 41 -10.78 2.62 6.79
C ILE A 41 -9.87 3.66 6.15
N GLU A 42 -9.27 3.31 5.05
CA GLU A 42 -8.53 4.21 4.17
C GLU A 42 -9.28 4.36 2.85
N ALA A 43 -9.37 5.59 2.36
CA ALA A 43 -9.88 5.85 1.02
C ALA A 43 -9.08 6.97 0.36
N GLY A 44 -8.90 6.87 -0.95
CA GLY A 44 -8.11 7.85 -1.66
C GLY A 44 -8.24 7.79 -3.16
N VAL A 45 -7.44 8.62 -3.82
CA VAL A 45 -7.29 8.71 -5.26
C VAL A 45 -5.82 8.64 -5.62
N ASP A 46 -5.50 7.88 -6.67
CA ASP A 46 -4.19 7.83 -7.28
C ASP A 46 -4.30 8.23 -8.76
N LEU A 47 -3.44 9.14 -9.17
CA LEU A 47 -3.23 9.54 -10.56
C LEU A 47 -1.82 9.14 -10.93
N GLN A 48 -1.65 8.35 -11.98
CA GLN A 48 -0.33 7.87 -12.40
C GLN A 48 -0.19 8.06 -13.91
N ARG A 49 0.97 8.51 -14.37
CA ARG A 49 1.27 8.80 -15.77
C ARG A 49 2.27 7.82 -16.35
N ASP A 50 2.14 7.57 -17.63
CA ASP A 50 3.09 6.81 -18.45
C ASP A 50 3.36 5.40 -17.88
N ILE A 51 2.30 4.72 -17.41
CA ILE A 51 2.41 3.34 -16.96
C ILE A 51 2.44 2.42 -18.17
N PHE A 52 3.38 1.48 -18.18
CA PHE A 52 3.41 0.38 -19.12
C PHE A 52 2.89 -0.91 -18.46
N LEU A 53 1.89 -1.53 -19.10
CA LEU A 53 1.29 -2.81 -18.74
C LEU A 53 1.79 -3.91 -19.69
N PRO A 54 2.87 -4.63 -19.35
CA PRO A 54 3.58 -5.50 -20.31
C PRO A 54 2.78 -6.72 -20.76
N VAL A 55 1.73 -7.08 -20.05
CA VAL A 55 0.88 -8.24 -20.38
C VAL A 55 -0.14 -7.90 -21.43
N SER A 56 -0.83 -6.78 -21.28
CA SER A 56 -1.82 -6.26 -22.23
C SER A 56 -1.21 -5.37 -23.32
N GLY A 57 0.04 -4.92 -23.15
CA GLY A 57 0.73 -4.03 -24.09
C GLY A 57 0.25 -2.58 -24.05
N LEU A 58 -0.51 -2.19 -23.04
CA LEU A 58 -1.04 -0.85 -22.93
C LEU A 58 -0.04 0.08 -22.26
N THR A 59 0.17 1.26 -22.84
CA THR A 59 0.84 2.41 -22.20
C THR A 59 -0.15 3.52 -22.00
N GLY A 60 -0.11 4.23 -20.85
CA GLY A 60 -1.04 5.32 -20.62
C GLY A 60 -1.08 5.83 -19.19
N ASN A 61 -2.20 6.50 -18.88
CA ASN A 61 -2.42 7.15 -17.59
C ASN A 61 -3.52 6.44 -16.81
N LEU A 62 -3.25 6.15 -15.55
CA LEU A 62 -4.16 5.44 -14.65
C LEU A 62 -4.73 6.38 -13.60
N LEU A 63 -6.06 6.42 -13.50
CA LEU A 63 -6.80 6.97 -12.37
C LEU A 63 -7.40 5.82 -11.57
N ARG A 64 -7.15 5.77 -10.27
CA ARG A 64 -7.75 4.82 -9.31
C ARG A 64 -8.61 5.59 -8.32
N LEU A 65 -9.91 5.27 -8.23
CA LEU A 65 -10.86 6.03 -7.40
C LEU A 65 -12.12 5.20 -7.10
N PRO A 66 -12.48 5.04 -5.81
CA PRO A 66 -11.59 5.17 -4.66
C PRO A 66 -10.59 4.01 -4.60
N THR A 67 -9.36 4.28 -4.20
CA THR A 67 -8.53 3.23 -3.59
C THR A 67 -9.07 3.01 -2.18
N VAL A 68 -9.26 1.77 -1.75
CA VAL A 68 -9.84 1.45 -0.44
C VAL A 68 -8.98 0.44 0.27
N GLY A 69 -8.71 0.71 1.55
CA GLY A 69 -8.14 -0.23 2.50
C GLY A 69 -9.03 -0.33 3.73
N VAL A 70 -9.24 -1.54 4.21
CA VAL A 70 -9.96 -1.79 5.47
C VAL A 70 -9.15 -2.74 6.32
N SER A 71 -8.87 -2.34 7.57
CA SER A 71 -8.20 -3.21 8.53
C SER A 71 -9.07 -3.46 9.74
N PHE A 72 -9.06 -4.69 10.23
CA PHE A 72 -9.79 -5.14 11.42
C PHE A 72 -8.80 -5.63 12.47
N GLY A 73 -8.70 -4.94 13.60
CA GLY A 73 -7.87 -5.35 14.72
C GLY A 73 -8.50 -6.50 15.50
N VAL A 74 -8.14 -7.73 15.15
CA VAL A 74 -8.70 -8.95 15.77
C VAL A 74 -8.09 -9.29 17.13
N SER A 75 -6.93 -8.70 17.42
CA SER A 75 -6.32 -8.76 18.76
C SER A 75 -5.31 -7.62 18.94
N SER A 76 -4.63 -7.58 20.09
CA SER A 76 -3.56 -6.59 20.29
C SER A 76 -2.32 -6.84 19.43
N ILE A 77 -2.19 -8.01 18.83
CA ILE A 77 -1.04 -8.43 18.03
C ILE A 77 -1.39 -8.82 16.59
N ALA A 78 -2.68 -8.84 16.22
CA ALA A 78 -3.11 -9.32 14.91
C ALA A 78 -4.18 -8.43 14.30
N GLU A 79 -4.11 -8.20 12.99
CA GLU A 79 -5.13 -7.54 12.19
C GLU A 79 -5.32 -8.24 10.84
N ILE A 80 -6.53 -8.14 10.30
CA ILE A 80 -6.88 -8.57 8.94
C ILE A 80 -7.01 -7.32 8.09
N GLN A 81 -6.45 -7.36 6.88
CA GLN A 81 -6.42 -6.26 5.92
C GLN A 81 -7.12 -6.67 4.63
N ILE A 82 -7.86 -5.76 4.02
CA ILE A 82 -8.51 -5.92 2.72
C ILE A 82 -8.23 -4.65 1.93
N ASP A 83 -7.55 -4.77 0.79
CA ASP A 83 -7.12 -3.64 -0.03
C ASP A 83 -7.54 -3.84 -1.49
N GLY A 84 -7.88 -2.73 -2.18
CA GLY A 84 -8.23 -2.73 -3.59
C GLY A 84 -8.65 -1.34 -4.09
N ALA A 85 -9.13 -1.28 -5.35
CA ALA A 85 -9.78 -0.09 -5.88
C ALA A 85 -11.04 -0.49 -6.65
N PHE A 86 -12.12 0.25 -6.40
CA PHE A 86 -13.41 -0.07 -7.00
C PHE A 86 -13.58 0.46 -8.43
N TYR A 87 -12.78 1.43 -8.83
CA TYR A 87 -12.84 2.00 -10.17
C TYR A 87 -11.45 2.43 -10.61
N ASN A 88 -10.98 1.76 -11.64
CA ASN A 88 -9.77 2.12 -12.38
C ASN A 88 -10.18 2.62 -13.76
N ARG A 89 -9.67 3.77 -14.16
CA ARG A 89 -9.79 4.30 -15.52
C ARG A 89 -8.39 4.44 -16.10
N PHE A 90 -8.17 3.77 -17.20
CA PHE A 90 -6.91 3.83 -17.93
C PHE A 90 -7.11 4.55 -19.26
N SER A 91 -6.38 5.65 -19.47
CA SER A 91 -6.37 6.40 -20.73
C SER A 91 -5.15 5.94 -21.52
N VAL A 92 -5.39 5.23 -22.60
CA VAL A 92 -4.37 4.60 -23.44
C VAL A 92 -3.71 5.66 -24.30
N THR A 93 -2.39 5.70 -24.31
CA THR A 93 -1.58 6.56 -25.19
C THR A 93 -0.83 5.79 -26.25
N ASP A 94 -0.57 4.49 -25.99
CA ASP A 94 0.07 3.59 -26.95
C ASP A 94 -0.35 2.14 -26.70
N ARG A 95 -0.25 1.29 -27.75
CA ARG A 95 -0.61 -0.13 -27.72
C ARG A 95 0.46 -0.96 -28.42
N ASP A 96 0.98 -1.97 -27.74
CA ASP A 96 1.79 -3.02 -28.34
C ASP A 96 0.90 -4.21 -28.72
N PRO A 97 0.56 -4.40 -30.01
CA PRO A 97 -0.30 -5.51 -30.45
C PRO A 97 0.39 -6.89 -30.33
N LEU A 98 1.71 -6.91 -30.09
CA LEU A 98 2.48 -8.13 -29.90
C LEU A 98 2.59 -8.55 -28.44
N ALA A 99 2.01 -7.77 -27.52
CA ALA A 99 1.99 -8.14 -26.11
C ALA A 99 1.23 -9.47 -25.88
N PRO A 100 1.64 -10.26 -24.90
CA PRO A 100 1.17 -11.64 -24.73
C PRO A 100 -0.34 -11.82 -24.66
N LEU A 101 -1.07 -10.92 -24.02
CA LEU A 101 -2.52 -10.97 -23.88
C LEU A 101 -3.24 -9.81 -24.58
N ALA A 102 -2.60 -9.13 -25.53
CA ALA A 102 -3.23 -8.05 -26.32
C ALA A 102 -4.48 -8.53 -27.05
N PHE A 103 -4.53 -9.80 -27.43
CA PHE A 103 -5.68 -10.43 -28.13
C PHE A 103 -6.93 -10.61 -27.25
N LEU A 104 -6.81 -10.49 -25.91
CA LEU A 104 -7.93 -10.56 -24.98
C LEU A 104 -8.63 -9.23 -24.76
N LEU A 105 -8.03 -8.12 -25.23
CA LEU A 105 -8.60 -6.79 -25.03
C LEU A 105 -9.96 -6.67 -25.73
N ASP A 106 -10.98 -6.32 -24.96
CA ASP A 106 -12.36 -6.13 -25.46
C ASP A 106 -12.88 -4.73 -25.07
N PHE A 107 -12.26 -3.71 -25.67
CA PHE A 107 -12.74 -2.32 -25.58
C PHE A 107 -12.33 -1.53 -26.82
N GLU A 108 -13.16 -0.55 -27.17
CA GLU A 108 -12.91 0.36 -28.29
C GLU A 108 -12.40 1.73 -27.81
N GLY A 109 -11.67 2.43 -28.68
CA GLY A 109 -11.14 3.78 -28.39
C GLY A 109 -9.96 3.75 -27.41
N ASP A 110 -9.69 4.91 -26.79
CA ASP A 110 -8.48 5.16 -26.01
C ASP A 110 -8.72 5.15 -24.48
N GLN A 111 -9.80 4.48 -24.04
CA GLN A 111 -10.12 4.39 -22.62
C GLN A 111 -10.67 3.01 -22.26
N THR A 112 -10.17 2.47 -21.16
CA THR A 112 -10.73 1.28 -20.54
C THR A 112 -10.95 1.51 -19.06
N THR A 113 -11.87 0.75 -18.48
CA THR A 113 -12.20 0.82 -17.05
C THR A 113 -12.29 -0.58 -16.48
N GLY A 114 -12.02 -0.72 -15.17
CA GLY A 114 -12.11 -2.01 -14.50
C GLY A 114 -12.00 -1.87 -12.98
N LEU A 115 -12.22 -2.99 -12.32
CA LEU A 115 -11.89 -3.15 -10.90
C LEU A 115 -10.39 -3.39 -10.75
N GLU A 116 -9.88 -3.29 -9.53
CA GLU A 116 -8.56 -3.78 -9.15
C GLU A 116 -8.66 -5.19 -8.57
N ASP A 117 -7.53 -5.89 -8.60
CA ASP A 117 -7.39 -7.13 -7.86
C ASP A 117 -7.56 -6.87 -6.35
N LEU A 118 -8.25 -7.79 -5.66
CA LEU A 118 -8.45 -7.70 -4.23
C LEU A 118 -7.27 -8.34 -3.49
N VAL A 119 -6.70 -7.63 -2.53
CA VAL A 119 -5.66 -8.17 -1.66
C VAL A 119 -6.25 -8.40 -0.27
N ILE A 120 -6.13 -9.63 0.22
CA ILE A 120 -6.51 -9.98 1.60
C ILE A 120 -5.22 -10.34 2.34
N GLY A 121 -4.99 -9.67 3.47
CA GLY A 121 -3.78 -9.83 4.26
C GLY A 121 -4.05 -10.06 5.73
N THR A 122 -3.05 -10.59 6.41
CA THR A 122 -2.97 -10.67 7.87
C THR A 122 -1.63 -10.14 8.31
N LYS A 123 -1.64 -9.22 9.26
CA LYS A 123 -0.43 -8.70 9.91
C LYS A 123 -0.39 -9.14 11.36
N LEU A 124 0.79 -9.60 11.78
CA LEU A 124 1.08 -10.08 13.12
C LEU A 124 2.23 -9.27 13.71
N ARG A 125 2.00 -8.60 14.83
CA ARG A 125 3.06 -7.97 15.62
C ARG A 125 3.67 -8.98 16.56
N LEU A 126 4.87 -9.45 16.27
CA LEU A 126 5.59 -10.45 17.08
C LEU A 126 6.27 -9.80 18.29
N VAL A 127 6.86 -8.64 18.10
CA VAL A 127 7.61 -7.90 19.12
C VAL A 127 7.16 -6.45 19.11
N PRO A 128 6.61 -5.90 20.20
CA PRO A 128 6.30 -4.48 20.30
C PRO A 128 7.57 -3.64 20.45
N GLU A 129 7.53 -2.40 19.98
CA GLU A 129 8.61 -1.45 20.18
C GLU A 129 8.86 -1.19 21.68
N ALA A 130 10.13 -1.06 22.04
CA ALA A 130 10.56 -0.63 23.37
C ALA A 130 11.82 0.24 23.26
N PRO A 131 12.26 0.95 24.32
CA PRO A 131 13.40 1.86 24.23
C PRO A 131 14.66 1.26 23.61
N GLY A 132 14.99 0.01 23.91
CA GLY A 132 16.19 -0.67 23.41
C GLY A 132 15.99 -1.60 22.22
N ARG A 133 14.76 -1.74 21.68
CA ARG A 133 14.46 -2.69 20.61
C ARG A 133 13.44 -2.16 19.60
N PRO A 134 13.52 -2.55 18.31
CA PRO A 134 12.49 -2.23 17.32
C PRO A 134 11.21 -3.05 17.54
N ALA A 135 10.11 -2.60 16.95
CA ALA A 135 8.97 -3.46 16.69
C ALA A 135 9.30 -4.42 15.55
N ILE A 136 8.81 -5.67 15.64
CA ILE A 136 8.96 -6.69 14.60
C ILE A 136 7.60 -7.30 14.32
N GLY A 137 7.25 -7.43 13.06
CA GLY A 137 6.02 -8.04 12.59
C GLY A 137 6.22 -8.94 11.39
N LEU A 138 5.19 -9.69 11.07
CA LEU A 138 5.05 -10.46 9.83
C LEU A 138 3.77 -10.06 9.13
N ARG A 139 3.80 -10.02 7.82
CA ARG A 139 2.61 -9.86 6.97
C ARG A 139 2.54 -11.00 5.98
N PHE A 140 1.35 -11.57 5.84
CA PHE A 140 0.99 -12.52 4.79
C PHE A 140 -0.17 -11.93 4.01
N ALA A 141 -0.15 -12.03 2.70
CA ALA A 141 -1.25 -11.54 1.89
C ALA A 141 -1.43 -12.39 0.63
N THR A 142 -2.65 -12.42 0.13
CA THR A 142 -3.02 -13.06 -1.13
C THR A 142 -3.73 -12.03 -1.99
N LYS A 143 -3.25 -11.86 -3.22
CA LYS A 143 -3.95 -11.10 -4.25
C LYS A 143 -4.89 -12.06 -4.99
N LEU A 144 -6.15 -11.69 -5.10
CA LEU A 144 -7.19 -12.43 -5.83
C LEU A 144 -7.50 -11.73 -7.14
N PRO A 145 -7.64 -12.45 -8.28
CA PRO A 145 -7.82 -11.89 -9.61
C PRO A 145 -9.26 -11.38 -9.83
N PHE A 146 -9.57 -10.18 -9.38
CA PHE A 146 -10.86 -9.52 -9.61
C PHE A 146 -10.84 -8.58 -10.83
N ALA A 147 -9.66 -8.11 -11.23
CA ALA A 147 -9.50 -7.30 -12.43
C ALA A 147 -9.66 -8.16 -13.70
N SER A 148 -10.37 -7.64 -14.71
CA SER A 148 -10.57 -8.35 -15.98
C SER A 148 -9.35 -8.20 -16.89
N ASN A 149 -8.97 -9.30 -17.56
CA ASN A 149 -7.98 -9.28 -18.65
C ASN A 149 -8.51 -8.54 -19.88
N GLU A 150 -9.83 -8.55 -20.13
CA GLU A 150 -10.49 -7.87 -21.24
C GLU A 150 -10.34 -6.35 -21.16
N SER A 151 -10.31 -5.80 -19.95
CA SER A 151 -9.99 -4.39 -19.74
C SER A 151 -8.51 -4.06 -19.93
N GLY A 152 -7.64 -5.07 -19.97
CA GLY A 152 -6.19 -4.93 -20.00
C GLY A 152 -5.56 -4.54 -18.66
N LEU A 153 -6.35 -4.40 -17.58
CA LEU A 153 -5.89 -3.99 -16.26
C LEU A 153 -5.62 -5.18 -15.33
N GLY A 154 -6.26 -6.33 -15.59
CA GLY A 154 -6.08 -7.55 -14.83
C GLY A 154 -4.96 -8.42 -15.38
N LEU A 155 -4.39 -9.25 -14.50
CA LEU A 155 -3.42 -10.30 -14.86
C LEU A 155 -4.04 -11.68 -14.80
N GLY A 156 -5.23 -11.84 -14.19
CA GLY A 156 -5.91 -13.12 -14.00
C GLY A 156 -5.17 -14.11 -13.09
N THR A 157 -4.21 -13.63 -12.29
CA THR A 157 -3.34 -14.46 -11.45
C THR A 157 -3.59 -14.25 -9.97
N THR A 158 -3.46 -15.33 -9.20
CA THR A 158 -3.38 -15.27 -7.74
C THR A 158 -1.92 -15.17 -7.33
N ASP A 159 -1.59 -14.18 -6.49
CA ASP A 159 -0.24 -13.99 -5.98
C ASP A 159 -0.22 -14.16 -4.46
N PHE A 160 0.90 -14.64 -3.92
CA PHE A 160 1.13 -14.77 -2.48
C PHE A 160 2.30 -13.89 -2.06
N HIS A 161 2.14 -13.24 -0.91
CA HIS A 161 3.12 -12.30 -0.37
C HIS A 161 3.41 -12.64 1.08
N MET A 162 4.69 -12.61 1.46
CA MET A 162 5.14 -12.71 2.85
C MET A 162 6.22 -11.66 3.09
N ALA A 163 6.13 -10.92 4.20
CA ALA A 163 7.12 -9.90 4.54
C ALA A 163 7.42 -9.89 6.04
N LEU A 164 8.70 -9.70 6.36
CA LEU A 164 9.18 -9.27 7.66
C LEU A 164 9.12 -7.75 7.73
N LEU A 165 8.55 -7.25 8.82
CA LEU A 165 8.35 -5.83 9.08
C LEU A 165 9.18 -5.45 10.30
N VAL A 166 9.95 -4.37 10.19
CA VAL A 166 10.76 -3.84 11.31
C VAL A 166 10.55 -2.35 11.40
N GLY A 167 10.22 -1.85 12.60
CA GLY A 167 9.97 -0.43 12.80
C GLY A 167 10.62 0.09 14.07
N LYS A 168 11.18 1.30 14.02
CA LYS A 168 11.78 1.96 15.16
C LYS A 168 11.55 3.47 15.11
N THR A 169 11.14 4.01 16.26
CA THR A 169 11.06 5.45 16.46
C THR A 169 12.31 5.95 17.16
N VAL A 170 13.01 6.86 16.51
CA VAL A 170 14.20 7.52 17.06
C VAL A 170 13.90 9.02 17.13
N GLN A 171 13.75 9.56 18.33
CA GLN A 171 13.29 10.93 18.56
C GLN A 171 11.93 11.18 17.88
N SER A 172 11.90 12.07 16.88
CA SER A 172 10.69 12.40 16.10
C SER A 172 10.63 11.72 14.73
N ILE A 173 11.49 10.74 14.47
CA ILE A 173 11.57 10.03 13.19
C ILE A 173 11.16 8.58 13.40
N ARG A 174 10.10 8.16 12.71
CA ARG A 174 9.74 6.75 12.53
C ARG A 174 10.47 6.20 11.33
N VAL A 175 11.22 5.13 11.50
CA VAL A 175 11.90 4.38 10.44
C VAL A 175 11.23 3.02 10.35
N VAL A 176 10.80 2.62 9.15
CA VAL A 176 10.20 1.30 8.91
C VAL A 176 10.87 0.64 7.72
N GLY A 177 11.28 -0.60 7.88
CA GLY A 177 11.82 -1.45 6.83
C GLY A 177 10.96 -2.70 6.63
N ASN A 178 10.71 -3.04 5.37
CA ASN A 178 10.08 -4.29 4.96
C ASN A 178 11.03 -5.09 4.07
N GLY A 179 11.09 -6.39 4.29
CA GLY A 179 11.77 -7.32 3.41
C GLY A 179 10.95 -8.58 3.24
N GLY A 180 10.68 -9.01 2.02
CA GLY A 180 9.75 -10.09 1.80
C GLY A 180 10.02 -10.89 0.54
N LEU A 181 9.22 -11.94 0.37
CA LEU A 181 9.17 -12.79 -0.81
C LEU A 181 7.74 -12.81 -1.33
N SER A 182 7.58 -12.76 -2.65
CA SER A 182 6.31 -12.92 -3.30
C SER A 182 6.41 -13.98 -4.39
N ILE A 183 5.37 -14.79 -4.46
CA ILE A 183 5.14 -15.78 -5.51
C ILE A 183 4.08 -15.19 -6.42
N LEU A 184 4.46 -14.78 -7.62
CA LEU A 184 3.59 -14.17 -8.62
C LEU A 184 3.21 -15.20 -9.65
N GLY A 185 1.92 -15.38 -9.93
CA GLY A 185 1.46 -16.23 -11.02
C GLY A 185 1.91 -15.70 -12.37
N ASP A 186 2.30 -16.55 -13.29
CA ASP A 186 2.55 -16.17 -14.68
C ASP A 186 1.21 -15.93 -15.39
N PRO A 187 0.93 -14.71 -15.85
CA PRO A 187 -0.34 -14.41 -16.51
C PRO A 187 -0.48 -15.03 -17.89
N THR A 188 0.60 -15.56 -18.47
CA THR A 188 0.63 -16.17 -19.80
C THR A 188 0.64 -17.70 -19.75
N ARG A 189 1.06 -18.27 -18.60
CA ARG A 189 1.14 -19.71 -18.35
C ARG A 189 0.60 -19.99 -16.96
N GLY A 190 -0.62 -20.44 -16.88
CA GLY A 190 -1.35 -20.62 -15.61
C GLY A 190 -0.77 -21.68 -14.66
N ASP A 191 0.20 -22.48 -15.08
CA ASP A 191 0.92 -23.50 -14.32
C ASP A 191 2.33 -23.07 -13.87
N GLU A 192 2.77 -21.88 -14.24
CA GLU A 192 4.07 -21.33 -13.88
C GLU A 192 3.93 -20.14 -12.91
N GLN A 193 5.02 -19.82 -12.22
CA GLN A 193 5.10 -18.71 -11.27
C GLN A 193 6.48 -18.08 -11.28
N ASN A 194 6.57 -16.83 -10.83
CA ASN A 194 7.83 -16.13 -10.61
C ASN A 194 8.00 -15.77 -9.14
N ASN A 195 9.20 -15.97 -8.61
CA ASN A 195 9.57 -15.59 -7.26
C ASN A 195 10.31 -14.26 -7.28
N VAL A 196 9.82 -13.30 -6.51
CA VAL A 196 10.44 -11.98 -6.42
C VAL A 196 10.71 -11.62 -4.96
N MET A 197 11.81 -10.92 -4.72
CA MET A 197 12.09 -10.28 -3.44
C MET A 197 11.41 -8.92 -3.40
N THR A 198 10.66 -8.63 -2.35
CA THR A 198 10.07 -7.32 -2.12
C THR A 198 10.84 -6.55 -1.04
N TYR A 199 10.92 -5.24 -1.20
CA TYR A 199 11.59 -4.37 -0.24
C TYR A 199 10.82 -3.06 -0.05
N GLY A 200 10.98 -2.46 1.12
CA GLY A 200 10.48 -1.14 1.45
C GLY A 200 11.29 -0.52 2.58
N LEU A 201 11.57 0.76 2.47
CA LEU A 201 12.15 1.57 3.53
C LEU A 201 11.44 2.91 3.57
N SER A 202 10.80 3.21 4.68
CA SER A 202 10.09 4.48 4.88
C SER A 202 10.59 5.25 6.08
N LEU A 203 10.45 6.57 5.98
CA LEU A 203 10.74 7.54 7.00
C LEU A 203 9.53 8.44 7.19
N ALA A 204 9.11 8.65 8.44
CA ALA A 204 8.11 9.65 8.79
C ALA A 204 8.67 10.54 9.89
N ARG A 205 8.61 11.87 9.69
CA ARG A 205 9.09 12.86 10.67
C ARG A 205 7.96 13.78 11.09
N ALA A 206 7.70 13.80 12.39
CA ALA A 206 6.81 14.79 12.98
C ALA A 206 7.47 16.18 12.90
N VAL A 207 6.82 17.12 12.21
CA VAL A 207 7.28 18.51 12.03
C VAL A 207 6.45 19.50 12.85
N ALA A 208 5.23 19.12 13.21
CA ALA A 208 4.35 19.83 14.15
C ALA A 208 3.38 18.83 14.79
N GLN A 209 2.58 19.29 15.75
CA GLN A 209 1.56 18.43 16.37
C GLN A 209 0.57 17.93 15.34
N GLY A 210 0.52 16.60 15.16
CA GLY A 210 -0.33 15.93 14.19
C GLY A 210 0.06 16.15 12.72
N VAL A 211 1.23 16.76 12.44
CA VAL A 211 1.72 16.97 11.06
C VAL A 211 3.03 16.23 10.85
N GLU A 212 3.07 15.38 9.83
CA GLU A 212 4.26 14.62 9.48
C GLU A 212 4.59 14.80 8.00
N VAL A 213 5.88 14.86 7.70
CA VAL A 213 6.41 14.65 6.35
C VAL A 213 6.92 13.22 6.25
N VAL A 214 6.68 12.59 5.10
CA VAL A 214 6.95 11.18 4.90
C VAL A 214 7.66 10.95 3.57
N GLY A 215 8.46 9.89 3.52
CA GLY A 215 9.10 9.44 2.30
C GLY A 215 9.40 7.96 2.35
N GLU A 216 9.40 7.29 1.19
CA GLU A 216 9.78 5.89 1.09
C GLU A 216 10.43 5.57 -0.25
N VAL A 217 11.20 4.50 -0.25
CA VAL A 217 11.58 3.73 -1.43
C VAL A 217 11.05 2.30 -1.25
N ASN A 218 10.41 1.78 -2.27
CA ASN A 218 9.86 0.43 -2.26
C ASN A 218 9.93 -0.20 -3.64
N GLY A 219 9.82 -1.52 -3.70
CA GLY A 219 9.84 -2.22 -4.97
C GLY A 219 9.92 -3.72 -4.82
N ARG A 220 10.16 -4.36 -5.96
CA ARG A 220 10.45 -5.80 -6.05
C ARG A 220 11.57 -6.06 -7.04
N LEU A 221 12.33 -7.10 -6.76
CA LEU A 221 13.42 -7.60 -7.59
C LEU A 221 13.11 -9.03 -7.99
N ASP A 222 13.18 -9.30 -9.26
CA ASP A 222 13.14 -10.66 -9.80
C ASP A 222 14.31 -11.47 -9.26
N MET A 223 14.06 -12.72 -8.87
CA MET A 223 15.07 -13.63 -8.34
C MET A 223 15.38 -14.79 -9.31
N GLY A 224 14.69 -14.84 -10.45
CA GLY A 224 14.85 -15.87 -11.45
C GLY A 224 16.10 -15.67 -12.31
N GLU A 225 16.47 -16.72 -13.04
CA GLU A 225 17.44 -16.66 -14.11
C GLU A 225 16.73 -16.42 -15.45
N GLY A 226 17.24 -15.46 -16.24
CA GLY A 226 16.66 -15.10 -17.54
C GLY A 226 15.61 -13.98 -17.47
N ASP A 227 14.79 -13.88 -18.53
CA ASP A 227 13.74 -12.87 -18.59
C ASP A 227 12.53 -13.31 -17.76
N PRO A 228 12.06 -12.47 -16.81
CA PRO A 228 10.90 -12.81 -15.99
C PRO A 228 9.61 -12.86 -16.84
N PRO A 229 8.63 -13.67 -16.46
CA PRO A 229 7.31 -13.66 -17.07
C PRO A 229 6.73 -12.24 -17.14
N PRO A 230 6.00 -11.90 -18.22
CA PRO A 230 5.41 -10.57 -18.39
C PRO A 230 4.60 -10.13 -17.17
N GLY A 231 4.81 -8.90 -16.70
CA GLY A 231 4.13 -8.36 -15.52
C GLY A 231 4.76 -8.71 -14.17
N THR A 232 5.69 -9.70 -14.10
CA THR A 232 6.28 -10.14 -12.82
C THR A 232 7.67 -9.57 -12.53
N GLY A 233 8.34 -8.93 -13.47
CA GLY A 233 9.70 -8.41 -13.34
C GLY A 233 9.86 -7.25 -12.36
N ASN A 234 11.07 -6.68 -12.34
CA ASN A 234 11.47 -5.61 -11.44
C ASN A 234 10.54 -4.39 -11.48
N ARG A 235 10.26 -3.85 -10.31
CA ARG A 235 9.52 -2.61 -10.08
C ARG A 235 10.18 -1.82 -8.96
N GLY A 236 10.03 -0.49 -8.97
CA GLY A 236 10.49 0.35 -7.88
C GLY A 236 9.89 1.74 -7.95
N ALA A 237 9.65 2.34 -6.80
CA ALA A 237 9.15 3.69 -6.71
C ALA A 237 9.72 4.42 -5.49
N ILE A 238 9.83 5.73 -5.62
CA ILE A 238 10.05 6.65 -4.50
C ILE A 238 8.75 7.42 -4.29
N ARG A 239 8.37 7.61 -3.02
CA ARG A 239 7.21 8.40 -2.63
C ARG A 239 7.60 9.47 -1.62
N PHE A 240 7.04 10.65 -1.78
CA PHE A 240 7.16 11.75 -0.81
C PHE A 240 5.79 12.33 -0.55
N GLY A 241 5.53 12.72 0.70
CA GLY A 241 4.25 13.29 1.03
C GLY A 241 4.19 13.91 2.41
N GLY A 242 2.99 14.26 2.77
CA GLY A 242 2.66 14.74 4.09
C GLY A 242 1.32 14.18 4.55
N ARG A 243 1.14 14.18 5.86
CA ARG A 243 -0.08 13.75 6.50
C ARG A 243 -0.40 14.59 7.72
N VAL A 244 -1.69 14.83 7.93
CA VAL A 244 -2.21 15.61 9.05
C VAL A 244 -3.23 14.76 9.80
N THR A 245 -2.97 14.51 11.07
CA THR A 245 -3.83 13.70 11.95
C THR A 245 -4.53 14.59 12.95
N ARG A 246 -5.86 14.45 13.05
CA ARG A 246 -6.67 15.10 14.08
C ARG A 246 -7.66 14.09 14.66
N GLY A 247 -7.46 13.74 15.93
CA GLY A 247 -8.26 12.71 16.60
C GLY A 247 -8.10 11.36 15.89
N THR A 248 -9.22 10.82 15.40
CA THR A 248 -9.28 9.52 14.72
C THR A 248 -9.18 9.61 13.19
N VAL A 249 -9.02 10.81 12.64
CA VAL A 249 -8.97 11.05 11.20
C VAL A 249 -7.59 11.57 10.80
N ARG A 250 -7.08 11.06 9.69
CA ARG A 250 -5.86 11.53 9.01
C ARG A 250 -6.22 11.89 7.58
N ILE A 251 -5.64 12.97 7.08
CA ILE A 251 -5.65 13.36 5.67
C ILE A 251 -4.21 13.32 5.18
N ASP A 252 -4.02 12.84 3.99
CA ASP A 252 -2.70 12.66 3.39
C ASP A 252 -2.65 13.08 1.93
N GLY A 253 -1.44 13.30 1.43
CA GLY A 253 -1.17 13.54 0.03
C GLY A 253 0.31 13.38 -0.27
N GLY A 254 0.62 13.00 -1.50
CA GLY A 254 2.00 12.76 -1.91
C GLY A 254 2.20 12.64 -3.40
N VAL A 255 3.46 12.50 -3.77
CA VAL A 255 3.95 12.29 -5.14
C VAL A 255 4.62 10.92 -5.25
N ILE A 256 4.56 10.33 -6.43
CA ILE A 256 5.12 9.03 -6.77
C ILE A 256 6.06 9.23 -7.96
N LEU A 257 7.27 8.70 -7.88
CA LEU A 257 8.26 8.67 -8.96
C LEU A 257 8.69 7.23 -9.18
N GLY A 258 8.51 6.72 -10.38
CA GLY A 258 8.95 5.38 -10.75
C GLY A 258 10.45 5.31 -10.95
N LEU A 259 11.02 4.16 -10.66
CA LEU A 259 12.45 3.87 -10.79
C LEU A 259 12.76 2.94 -11.97
N THR A 260 11.74 2.32 -12.55
CA THR A 260 11.90 1.43 -13.71
C THR A 260 10.99 1.88 -14.87
N PRO A 261 11.27 1.49 -16.12
CA PRO A 261 10.40 1.82 -17.25
C PRO A 261 8.97 1.26 -17.16
N ARG A 262 8.72 0.35 -16.22
CA ARG A 262 7.39 -0.26 -15.99
C ARG A 262 6.58 0.47 -14.92
N ASP A 263 7.22 1.40 -14.20
CA ASP A 263 6.59 2.20 -13.17
C ASP A 263 6.10 3.54 -13.73
N PRO A 264 5.16 4.24 -13.08
CA PRO A 264 4.71 5.53 -13.57
C PRO A 264 5.86 6.54 -13.60
N SER A 265 5.98 7.30 -14.67
CA SER A 265 6.97 8.40 -14.73
C SER A 265 6.75 9.41 -13.61
N PHE A 266 5.46 9.67 -13.30
CA PHE A 266 5.01 10.55 -12.23
C PHE A 266 3.63 10.15 -11.73
N GLY A 267 3.36 10.31 -10.44
CA GLY A 267 2.03 10.11 -9.88
C GLY A 267 1.72 11.06 -8.73
N LEU A 268 0.43 11.25 -8.49
CA LEU A 268 -0.13 11.95 -7.34
C LEU A 268 -1.04 11.01 -6.57
N THR A 269 -0.96 11.06 -5.25
CA THR A 269 -1.85 10.33 -4.34
C THR A 269 -2.41 11.28 -3.30
N GLY A 270 -3.63 11.03 -2.87
CA GLY A 270 -4.25 11.76 -1.77
C GLY A 270 -5.40 10.97 -1.18
N GLY A 271 -5.67 11.17 0.09
CA GLY A 271 -6.74 10.42 0.73
C GLY A 271 -6.93 10.74 2.20
N PHE A 272 -7.70 9.91 2.83
CA PHE A 272 -7.94 9.98 4.26
C PHE A 272 -7.93 8.59 4.89
N THR A 273 -7.65 8.55 6.18
CA THR A 273 -7.74 7.37 7.04
C THR A 273 -8.62 7.70 8.23
N TRP A 274 -9.50 6.79 8.59
CA TRP A 274 -10.36 6.89 9.75
C TRP A 274 -10.27 5.63 10.60
N VAL A 275 -9.97 5.82 11.89
CA VAL A 275 -9.88 4.72 12.86
C VAL A 275 -10.97 4.88 13.91
N PHE A 276 -11.75 3.83 14.14
CA PHE A 276 -12.83 3.84 15.12
C PHE A 276 -13.01 2.47 15.77
N ARG A 277 -13.72 2.44 16.90
CA ARG A 277 -14.10 1.17 17.55
C ARG A 277 -15.25 0.55 16.79
N GLY A 278 -15.01 -0.59 16.14
CA GLY A 278 -16.02 -1.29 15.33
C GLY A 278 -16.73 -2.41 16.07
N PHE A 279 -16.03 -3.11 16.97
CA PHE A 279 -16.58 -4.27 17.68
C PHE A 279 -15.84 -4.50 19.02
N THR A 280 -16.44 -5.34 19.86
CA THR A 280 -15.82 -5.79 21.12
C THR A 280 -15.36 -7.22 20.96
N ILE A 281 -14.11 -7.47 21.31
CA ILE A 281 -13.58 -8.82 21.37
C ILE A 281 -13.77 -9.31 22.81
N PRO A 282 -14.36 -10.50 23.02
CA PRO A 282 -14.57 -11.06 24.35
C PRO A 282 -13.29 -11.24 25.15
#